data_bf713f811187b61a7df87d15ae7ebe67
#
_entry.id   bf713f811187b61a7df87d15ae7ebe67
#
_cell.length_a   1.000
_cell.length_b   1.000
_cell.length_c   1.000
_cell.angle_alpha   90.00
_cell.angle_beta   90.00
_cell.angle_gamma   90.00
#
_symmetry.space_group_name_H-M   'P 1'
#
loop_
_entity.id
_entity.type
_entity.pdbx_description
1 polymer ?
#
loop_
_entity_poly.entity_id
_entity_poly.type
_entity_poly.pdbx_seq_one_letter_code
_entity_poly.pdbx_strand_id
1 'polypeptide(L)'
;MLGEDQKGWGSGLPGVPEDLFQKMGFIVFDDREKAPDVTGPSVSGVNLDLGKLRGRWVLLNFWATWCVPCRQEIPTLVRLSRQIDGRKVVLLSVAMDTNPAKILHYLKKTPVDYPVLLGQESHVDGRYIGMGLPETYLIDPKGYLVGKAAGSRDWSGPASMHLFDALENSPSGMHSPRKDPS
;
A
#
# COMPACT_ATOMS: atom_id res chain seq x y z
N MET A 1 -24.38 -4.35 -21.99
CA MET A 1 -24.07 -4.94 -20.67
C MET A 1 -22.60 -4.69 -20.36
N LEU A 2 -22.32 -3.75 -19.49
CA LEU A 2 -20.98 -3.60 -18.95
C LEU A 2 -20.77 -4.75 -17.95
N GLY A 3 -19.69 -5.53 -18.12
CA GLY A 3 -19.39 -6.64 -17.22
C GLY A 3 -19.22 -6.16 -15.78
N GLU A 4 -19.44 -7.02 -14.80
CA GLU A 4 -19.32 -6.73 -13.37
C GLU A 4 -17.96 -6.12 -12.97
N ASP A 5 -16.94 -6.29 -13.82
CA ASP A 5 -15.59 -5.75 -13.62
C ASP A 5 -15.47 -4.22 -13.83
N GLN A 6 -16.52 -3.53 -14.29
CA GLN A 6 -16.52 -2.09 -14.56
C GLN A 6 -17.34 -1.26 -13.57
N LYS A 7 -17.98 -1.88 -12.58
CA LYS A 7 -18.62 -1.13 -11.50
C LYS A 7 -17.57 -0.58 -10.55
N GLY A 8 -17.58 0.72 -10.37
CA GLY A 8 -16.76 1.40 -9.36
C GLY A 8 -17.08 0.93 -7.93
N TRP A 9 -16.29 1.40 -6.98
CA TRP A 9 -16.46 1.08 -5.56
C TRP A 9 -17.62 1.83 -4.88
N GLY A 10 -18.42 2.60 -5.59
CA GLY A 10 -19.40 3.65 -5.22
C GLY A 10 -20.23 3.51 -3.95
N SER A 11 -20.25 2.32 -3.33
CA SER A 11 -20.84 2.08 -2.00
C SER A 11 -19.89 1.22 -1.14
N GLY A 12 -18.59 1.30 -1.39
CA GLY A 12 -17.60 0.49 -0.69
C GLY A 12 -17.30 -0.84 -1.37
N LEU A 13 -16.34 -1.54 -0.83
CA LEU A 13 -15.88 -2.83 -1.33
C LEU A 13 -16.87 -3.93 -0.93
N PRO A 14 -17.40 -4.75 -1.86
CA PRO A 14 -18.32 -5.83 -1.52
C PRO A 14 -17.74 -6.76 -0.43
N GLY A 15 -18.50 -6.96 0.63
CA GLY A 15 -18.12 -7.83 1.75
C GLY A 15 -17.18 -7.19 2.78
N VAL A 16 -16.85 -5.90 2.63
CA VAL A 16 -16.05 -5.15 3.62
C VAL A 16 -16.89 -4.01 4.19
N PRO A 17 -17.13 -3.98 5.51
CA PRO A 17 -17.87 -2.89 6.14
C PRO A 17 -17.19 -1.52 5.91
N GLU A 18 -17.95 -0.53 5.50
CA GLU A 18 -17.45 0.82 5.18
C GLU A 18 -16.81 1.51 6.40
N ASP A 19 -17.34 1.27 7.59
CA ASP A 19 -16.83 1.83 8.83
C ASP A 19 -15.37 1.42 9.12
N LEU A 20 -14.90 0.28 8.60
CA LEU A 20 -13.50 -0.14 8.72
C LEU A 20 -12.56 0.76 7.92
N PHE A 21 -12.97 1.18 6.73
CA PHE A 21 -12.21 2.16 5.94
C PHE A 21 -12.16 3.51 6.65
N GLN A 22 -13.32 3.97 7.17
CA GLN A 22 -13.42 5.24 7.90
C GLN A 22 -12.56 5.24 9.16
N LYS A 23 -12.57 4.16 9.96
CA LYS A 23 -11.72 4.00 11.15
C LYS A 23 -10.23 4.10 10.82
N MET A 24 -9.84 3.63 9.64
CA MET A 24 -8.46 3.73 9.15
C MET A 24 -8.20 5.02 8.36
N GLY A 25 -9.19 5.92 8.23
CA GLY A 25 -9.07 7.19 7.53
C GLY A 25 -8.87 7.04 6.04
N PHE A 26 -9.32 5.94 5.45
CA PHE A 26 -9.34 5.78 4.00
C PHE A 26 -10.52 6.54 3.38
N ILE A 27 -10.20 7.26 2.32
CA ILE A 27 -11.18 7.73 1.34
C ILE A 27 -11.22 6.66 0.25
N VAL A 28 -12.35 5.95 0.15
CA VAL A 28 -12.59 4.95 -0.89
C VAL A 28 -12.92 5.66 -2.19
N PHE A 29 -12.33 5.24 -3.30
CA PHE A 29 -12.57 5.85 -4.61
C PHE A 29 -13.89 5.37 -5.21
N ASP A 30 -14.62 6.28 -5.84
CA ASP A 30 -15.87 5.96 -6.53
C ASP A 30 -15.61 5.17 -7.82
N ASP A 31 -14.55 5.54 -8.55
CA ASP A 31 -14.18 4.92 -9.80
C ASP A 31 -13.12 3.84 -9.60
N ARG A 32 -13.25 2.78 -10.39
CA ARG A 32 -12.31 1.67 -10.39
C ARG A 32 -11.22 1.91 -11.43
N GLU A 33 -10.09 2.43 -10.98
CA GLU A 33 -8.92 2.68 -11.81
C GLU A 33 -7.80 1.69 -11.51
N LYS A 34 -7.05 1.32 -12.55
CA LYS A 34 -5.81 0.55 -12.35
C LYS A 34 -4.81 1.38 -11.57
N ALA A 35 -4.20 0.75 -10.56
CA ALA A 35 -3.11 1.36 -9.84
C ALA A 35 -1.99 1.75 -10.82
N PRO A 36 -1.52 3.01 -10.80
CA PRO A 36 -0.39 3.44 -11.61
C PRO A 36 0.87 2.63 -11.30
N ASP A 37 1.77 2.54 -12.26
CA ASP A 37 2.98 1.74 -12.12
C ASP A 37 3.95 2.34 -11.10
N VAL A 38 4.57 1.46 -10.32
CA VAL A 38 5.69 1.75 -9.42
C VAL A 38 6.72 0.66 -9.61
N THR A 39 7.90 1.01 -10.08
CA THR A 39 9.00 0.07 -10.32
C THR A 39 10.33 0.70 -9.99
N GLY A 40 11.24 -0.02 -9.40
CA GLY A 40 12.59 0.46 -9.15
C GLY A 40 13.36 -0.31 -8.08
N PRO A 41 14.57 0.16 -7.77
CA PRO A 41 15.43 -0.47 -6.77
C PRO A 41 14.93 -0.21 -5.35
N SER A 42 14.98 -1.24 -4.54
CA SER A 42 14.81 -1.13 -3.09
C SER A 42 16.13 -0.79 -2.40
N VAL A 43 16.05 -0.42 -1.13
CA VAL A 43 17.24 -0.20 -0.28
C VAL A 43 18.11 -1.45 -0.11
N SER A 44 17.57 -2.64 -0.36
CA SER A 44 18.33 -3.91 -0.39
C SER A 44 18.98 -4.20 -1.75
N GLY A 45 18.79 -3.35 -2.75
CA GLY A 45 19.30 -3.53 -4.12
C GLY A 45 18.44 -4.42 -5.02
N VAL A 46 17.34 -4.96 -4.51
CA VAL A 46 16.39 -5.76 -5.32
C VAL A 46 15.44 -4.83 -6.05
N ASN A 47 15.29 -5.03 -7.36
CA ASN A 47 14.28 -4.33 -8.14
C ASN A 47 12.89 -4.89 -7.82
N LEU A 48 11.97 -4.00 -7.49
CA LEU A 48 10.58 -4.31 -7.20
C LEU A 48 9.67 -3.70 -8.27
N ASP A 49 8.57 -4.36 -8.49
CA ASP A 49 7.56 -3.99 -9.47
C ASP A 49 6.18 -4.23 -8.85
N LEU A 50 5.41 -3.16 -8.67
CA LEU A 50 4.06 -3.23 -8.13
C LEU A 50 3.17 -4.20 -8.93
N GLY A 51 3.36 -4.26 -10.25
CA GLY A 51 2.62 -5.15 -11.13
C GLY A 51 2.80 -6.64 -10.81
N LYS A 52 3.93 -7.01 -10.21
CA LYS A 52 4.24 -8.40 -9.81
C LYS A 52 3.60 -8.81 -8.49
N LEU A 53 2.94 -7.88 -7.79
CA LEU A 53 2.25 -8.16 -6.53
C LEU A 53 0.78 -8.54 -6.71
N ARG A 54 0.34 -8.83 -7.94
CA ARG A 54 -1.02 -9.31 -8.23
C ARG A 54 -1.34 -10.58 -7.43
N GLY A 55 -2.61 -10.72 -7.03
CA GLY A 55 -3.06 -11.78 -6.14
C GLY A 55 -2.96 -11.44 -4.65
N ARG A 56 -2.42 -10.27 -4.32
CA ARG A 56 -2.31 -9.77 -2.96
C ARG A 56 -2.91 -8.38 -2.84
N TRP A 57 -3.44 -8.07 -1.68
CA TRP A 57 -3.71 -6.71 -1.28
C TRP A 57 -2.39 -5.98 -1.06
N VAL A 58 -2.25 -4.78 -1.59
CA VAL A 58 -1.04 -3.97 -1.39
C VAL A 58 -1.38 -2.70 -0.65
N LEU A 59 -0.67 -2.49 0.46
CA LEU A 59 -0.61 -1.22 1.17
C LEU A 59 0.64 -0.50 0.66
N LEU A 60 0.45 0.52 -0.19
CA LEU A 60 1.52 1.30 -0.80
C LEU A 60 1.68 2.62 -0.05
N ASN A 61 2.77 2.76 0.71
CA ASN A 61 3.03 3.91 1.57
C ASN A 61 4.13 4.81 1.01
N PHE A 62 3.84 6.10 0.90
CA PHE A 62 4.80 7.14 0.49
C PHE A 62 5.22 7.97 1.70
N TRP A 63 6.54 8.15 1.86
CA TRP A 63 7.13 8.87 3.00
C TRP A 63 8.46 9.53 2.64
N ALA A 64 9.03 10.31 3.57
CA ALA A 64 10.37 10.84 3.45
C ALA A 64 11.03 10.99 4.81
N THR A 65 12.36 11.00 4.85
CA THR A 65 13.12 11.11 6.11
C THR A 65 12.95 12.46 6.81
N TRP A 66 12.67 13.52 6.05
CA TRP A 66 12.42 14.88 6.56
C TRP A 66 10.98 15.09 7.04
N CYS A 67 10.09 14.15 6.79
CA CYS A 67 8.67 14.21 7.15
C CYS A 67 8.47 13.71 8.58
N VAL A 68 8.15 14.61 9.51
CA VAL A 68 7.94 14.25 10.93
C VAL A 68 6.77 13.28 11.12
N PRO A 69 5.56 13.49 10.54
CA PRO A 69 4.46 12.53 10.68
C PRO A 69 4.80 11.15 10.10
N CYS A 70 5.58 11.11 9.00
CA CYS A 70 6.04 9.83 8.42
C CYS A 70 6.88 9.04 9.43
N ARG A 71 7.83 9.71 10.09
CA ARG A 71 8.69 9.08 11.10
C ARG A 71 7.91 8.57 12.30
N GLN A 72 6.80 9.23 12.65
CA GLN A 72 5.92 8.81 13.74
C GLN A 72 5.14 7.53 13.42
N GLU A 73 4.78 7.30 12.15
CA GLU A 73 4.03 6.10 11.77
C GLU A 73 4.93 4.88 11.44
N ILE A 74 6.20 5.08 11.07
CA ILE A 74 7.12 3.99 10.71
C ILE A 74 7.17 2.86 11.76
N PRO A 75 7.25 3.11 13.07
CA PRO A 75 7.21 2.04 14.06
C PRO A 75 5.94 1.20 14.01
N THR A 76 4.80 1.79 13.64
CA THR A 76 3.53 1.07 13.48
C THR A 76 3.52 0.23 12.21
N LEU A 77 4.12 0.71 11.13
CA LEU A 77 4.31 -0.03 9.89
C LEU A 77 5.26 -1.23 10.09
N VAL A 78 6.30 -1.09 10.91
CA VAL A 78 7.18 -2.20 11.29
C VAL A 78 6.41 -3.28 12.07
N ARG A 79 5.54 -2.89 13.00
CA ARG A 79 4.70 -3.87 13.70
C ARG A 79 3.69 -4.50 12.76
N LEU A 80 3.08 -3.71 11.88
CA LEU A 80 2.15 -4.20 10.88
C LEU A 80 2.80 -5.25 9.97
N SER A 81 4.00 -4.99 9.44
CA SER A 81 4.68 -5.93 8.53
C SER A 81 4.82 -7.33 9.13
N ARG A 82 5.09 -7.39 10.44
CA ARG A 82 5.17 -8.66 11.18
C ARG A 82 3.82 -9.32 11.40
N GLN A 83 2.76 -8.52 11.62
CA GLN A 83 1.39 -9.03 11.81
C GLN A 83 0.79 -9.60 10.53
N ILE A 84 1.21 -9.09 9.35
CA ILE A 84 0.73 -9.52 8.04
C ILE A 84 1.68 -10.49 7.33
N ASP A 85 2.78 -10.89 7.97
CA ASP A 85 3.70 -11.88 7.40
C ASP A 85 2.98 -13.19 7.09
N GLY A 86 3.19 -13.71 5.87
CA GLY A 86 2.50 -14.90 5.36
C GLY A 86 1.03 -14.69 4.96
N ARG A 87 0.47 -13.49 5.11
CA ARG A 87 -0.90 -13.14 4.71
C ARG A 87 -0.97 -12.70 3.24
N LYS A 88 -2.21 -12.52 2.75
CA LYS A 88 -2.48 -11.99 1.41
C LYS A 88 -2.37 -10.45 1.32
N VAL A 89 -1.86 -9.82 2.35
CA VAL A 89 -1.59 -8.37 2.40
C VAL A 89 -0.09 -8.14 2.38
N VAL A 90 0.36 -7.20 1.56
CA VAL A 90 1.78 -6.80 1.43
C VAL A 90 1.92 -5.31 1.70
N LEU A 91 2.89 -4.95 2.52
CA LEU A 91 3.32 -3.57 2.68
C LEU A 91 4.49 -3.29 1.74
N LEU A 92 4.33 -2.30 0.87
CA LEU A 92 5.37 -1.73 0.01
C LEU A 92 5.51 -0.25 0.32
N SER A 93 6.73 0.21 0.55
CA SER A 93 7.00 1.60 0.90
C SER A 93 7.89 2.26 -0.16
N VAL A 94 7.68 3.55 -0.40
CA VAL A 94 8.47 4.38 -1.31
C VAL A 94 8.98 5.59 -0.56
N ALA A 95 10.30 5.71 -0.44
CA ALA A 95 10.95 6.86 0.19
C ALA A 95 11.20 7.95 -0.87
N MET A 96 10.62 9.12 -0.67
CA MET A 96 10.55 10.20 -1.65
C MET A 96 11.70 11.23 -1.51
N ASP A 97 12.69 10.95 -0.69
CA ASP A 97 13.89 11.81 -0.58
C ASP A 97 14.62 11.91 -1.91
N THR A 98 15.10 13.10 -2.22
CA THR A 98 15.91 13.36 -3.41
C THR A 98 17.34 12.82 -3.33
N ASN A 99 17.79 12.48 -2.12
CA ASN A 99 19.12 11.91 -1.88
C ASN A 99 19.00 10.53 -1.21
N PRO A 100 19.26 9.44 -1.95
CA PRO A 100 19.20 8.07 -1.41
C PRO A 100 20.07 7.83 -0.18
N ALA A 101 21.21 8.54 -0.05
CA ALA A 101 22.08 8.40 1.10
C ALA A 101 21.39 8.80 2.42
N LYS A 102 20.46 9.76 2.39
CA LYS A 102 19.67 10.13 3.58
C LYS A 102 18.74 9.01 4.00
N ILE A 103 18.14 8.31 3.04
CA ILE A 103 17.26 7.16 3.31
C ILE A 103 18.08 6.04 3.97
N LEU A 104 19.21 5.67 3.38
CA LEU A 104 20.08 4.62 3.90
C LEU A 104 20.61 4.97 5.30
N HIS A 105 21.00 6.24 5.53
CA HIS A 105 21.44 6.70 6.85
C HIS A 105 20.32 6.61 7.90
N TYR A 106 19.11 7.01 7.53
CA TYR A 106 17.94 6.94 8.41
C TYR A 106 17.63 5.49 8.77
N LEU A 107 17.57 4.59 7.78
CA LEU A 107 17.23 3.18 7.98
C LEU A 107 18.30 2.39 8.75
N LYS A 108 19.55 2.84 8.78
CA LYS A 108 20.56 2.28 9.69
C LYS A 108 20.21 2.53 11.17
N LYS A 109 19.58 3.65 11.48
CA LYS A 109 19.18 4.01 12.85
C LYS A 109 17.78 3.53 13.20
N THR A 110 16.92 3.40 12.20
CA THR A 110 15.52 2.96 12.33
C THR A 110 15.28 1.81 11.34
N PRO A 111 15.75 0.60 11.64
CA PRO A 111 15.59 -0.54 10.73
C PRO A 111 14.12 -0.88 10.49
N VAL A 112 13.82 -1.22 9.25
CA VAL A 112 12.51 -1.72 8.83
C VAL A 112 12.67 -3.11 8.20
N ASP A 113 11.67 -3.96 8.33
CA ASP A 113 11.64 -5.34 7.84
C ASP A 113 10.66 -5.54 6.66
N TYR A 114 10.27 -4.44 6.01
CA TYR A 114 9.46 -4.43 4.81
C TYR A 114 10.20 -3.73 3.65
N PRO A 115 9.82 -4.00 2.39
CA PRO A 115 10.46 -3.40 1.23
C PRO A 115 10.31 -1.88 1.18
N VAL A 116 11.42 -1.18 0.93
CA VAL A 116 11.48 0.27 0.72
C VAL A 116 12.13 0.56 -0.62
N LEU A 117 11.37 1.14 -1.54
CA LEU A 117 11.87 1.65 -2.81
C LEU A 117 12.55 3.01 -2.64
N LEU A 118 13.62 3.22 -3.40
CA LEU A 118 14.28 4.52 -3.54
C LEU A 118 13.51 5.34 -4.59
N GLY A 119 12.62 6.24 -4.16
CA GLY A 119 11.71 6.96 -5.05
C GLY A 119 12.42 7.75 -6.16
N GLN A 120 13.56 8.37 -5.85
CA GLN A 120 14.37 9.12 -6.83
C GLN A 120 14.94 8.24 -7.95
N GLU A 121 15.23 6.97 -7.66
CA GLU A 121 15.78 6.00 -8.62
C GLU A 121 14.70 5.09 -9.23
N SER A 122 13.46 5.29 -8.83
CA SER A 122 12.31 4.50 -9.23
C SER A 122 11.42 5.25 -10.21
N HIS A 123 10.72 4.50 -11.07
CA HIS A 123 9.56 5.04 -11.76
C HIS A 123 8.38 5.06 -10.78
N VAL A 124 7.94 6.25 -10.44
CA VAL A 124 6.72 6.50 -9.65
C VAL A 124 5.81 7.40 -10.46
N ASP A 125 4.64 6.89 -10.82
CA ASP A 125 3.67 7.68 -11.58
C ASP A 125 3.22 8.91 -10.78
N GLY A 126 3.17 10.07 -11.44
CA GLY A 126 2.85 11.35 -10.81
C GLY A 126 1.47 11.41 -10.14
N ARG A 127 0.56 10.50 -10.48
CA ARG A 127 -0.77 10.40 -9.84
C ARG A 127 -0.71 10.01 -8.36
N TYR A 128 0.39 9.38 -7.90
CA TYR A 128 0.62 9.10 -6.49
C TYR A 128 1.17 10.30 -5.70
N ILE A 129 1.69 11.30 -6.40
CA ILE A 129 2.28 12.48 -5.77
C ILE A 129 1.14 13.44 -5.43
N GLY A 130 0.55 13.22 -4.27
CA GLY A 130 -0.54 14.02 -3.73
C GLY A 130 -0.06 15.32 -3.05
N MET A 131 -0.91 15.87 -2.19
CA MET A 131 -0.69 17.18 -1.54
C MET A 131 0.20 17.10 -0.30
N GLY A 132 0.74 15.94 0.08
CA GLY A 132 1.58 15.80 1.26
C GLY A 132 1.98 14.37 1.59
N LEU A 133 2.82 14.24 2.60
CA LEU A 133 3.30 12.96 3.14
C LEU A 133 2.96 12.86 4.64
N PRO A 134 2.73 11.66 5.18
CA PRO A 134 2.65 10.38 4.47
C PRO A 134 1.33 10.24 3.73
N GLU A 135 1.35 9.49 2.64
CA GLU A 135 0.15 9.09 1.91
C GLU A 135 0.20 7.59 1.63
N THR A 136 -0.90 6.90 1.85
CA THR A 136 -0.96 5.45 1.73
C THR A 136 -2.14 5.05 0.86
N TYR A 137 -1.88 4.22 -0.14
CA TYR A 137 -2.87 3.69 -1.06
C TYR A 137 -3.15 2.22 -0.77
N LEU A 138 -4.40 1.83 -0.88
CA LEU A 138 -4.82 0.43 -0.85
C LEU A 138 -5.13 -0.03 -2.26
N ILE A 139 -4.52 -1.14 -2.67
CA ILE A 139 -4.63 -1.74 -4.00
C ILE A 139 -5.15 -3.16 -3.86
N ASP A 140 -6.14 -3.52 -4.66
CA ASP A 140 -6.74 -4.85 -4.63
C ASP A 140 -5.87 -5.91 -5.34
N PRO A 141 -6.15 -7.22 -5.14
CA PRO A 141 -5.38 -8.30 -5.77
C PRO A 141 -5.38 -8.28 -7.30
N LYS A 142 -6.36 -7.64 -7.94
CA LYS A 142 -6.42 -7.46 -9.39
C LYS A 142 -5.62 -6.24 -9.86
N GLY A 143 -5.14 -5.41 -8.93
CA GLY A 143 -4.33 -4.22 -9.17
C GLY A 143 -5.11 -2.94 -9.41
N TYR A 144 -6.27 -2.83 -8.85
CA TYR A 144 -7.05 -1.59 -8.89
C TYR A 144 -6.89 -0.81 -7.60
N LEU A 145 -6.87 0.52 -7.71
CA LEU A 145 -6.92 1.42 -6.57
C LEU A 145 -8.28 1.28 -5.87
N VAL A 146 -8.25 1.07 -4.56
CA VAL A 146 -9.45 1.02 -3.72
C VAL A 146 -9.67 2.33 -2.99
N GLY A 147 -8.62 2.92 -2.46
CA GLY A 147 -8.70 4.16 -1.72
C GLY A 147 -7.35 4.65 -1.26
N LYS A 148 -7.37 5.81 -0.61
CA LYS A 148 -6.17 6.40 -0.03
C LYS A 148 -6.41 6.95 1.36
N ALA A 149 -5.36 6.98 2.15
CA ALA A 149 -5.33 7.55 3.49
C ALA A 149 -4.17 8.55 3.58
N ALA A 150 -4.50 9.82 3.85
CA ALA A 150 -3.52 10.89 4.02
C ALA A 150 -3.21 11.12 5.51
N GLY A 151 -1.95 11.39 5.83
CA GLY A 151 -1.47 11.64 7.18
C GLY A 151 -1.13 10.38 7.97
N SER A 152 -0.42 10.61 9.09
CA SER A 152 0.08 9.56 9.98
C SER A 152 -1.04 8.88 10.77
N ARG A 153 -0.90 7.57 11.00
CA ARG A 153 -1.82 6.77 11.81
C ARG A 153 -1.15 5.55 12.41
N ASP A 154 -1.85 4.88 13.33
CA ASP A 154 -1.42 3.59 13.85
C ASP A 154 -1.89 2.45 12.92
N TRP A 155 -0.94 1.91 12.14
CA TRP A 155 -1.17 0.79 11.24
C TRP A 155 -1.20 -0.57 11.93
N SER A 156 -0.76 -0.65 13.18
CA SER A 156 -0.65 -1.91 13.95
C SER A 156 -1.79 -2.15 14.92
N GLY A 157 -2.73 -1.23 15.01
CA GLY A 157 -3.86 -1.30 15.92
C GLY A 157 -4.96 -2.26 15.46
N PRO A 158 -5.95 -2.55 16.35
CA PRO A 158 -7.05 -3.47 16.05
C PRO A 158 -7.87 -3.07 14.82
N ALA A 159 -8.05 -1.77 14.56
CA ALA A 159 -8.79 -1.30 13.40
C ALA A 159 -8.15 -1.72 12.07
N SER A 160 -6.82 -1.66 11.99
CA SER A 160 -6.06 -2.17 10.83
C SER A 160 -6.27 -3.66 10.64
N MET A 161 -6.13 -4.42 11.70
CA MET A 161 -6.24 -5.89 11.61
C MET A 161 -7.65 -6.30 11.21
N HIS A 162 -8.69 -5.66 11.76
CA HIS A 162 -10.07 -5.92 11.34
C HIS A 162 -10.31 -5.57 9.87
N LEU A 163 -9.72 -4.46 9.38
CA LEU A 163 -9.81 -4.11 7.97
C LEU A 163 -9.15 -5.19 7.09
N PHE A 164 -7.92 -5.60 7.42
CA PHE A 164 -7.20 -6.60 6.61
C PHE A 164 -7.88 -7.97 6.67
N ASP A 165 -8.42 -8.38 7.81
CA ASP A 165 -9.23 -9.60 7.91
C ASP A 165 -10.45 -9.55 6.99
N ALA A 166 -11.18 -8.44 6.98
CA ALA A 166 -12.33 -8.26 6.11
C ALA A 166 -11.94 -8.24 4.62
N LEU A 167 -10.82 -7.58 4.27
CA LEU A 167 -10.30 -7.54 2.90
C LEU A 167 -9.95 -8.93 2.38
N GLU A 168 -9.24 -9.74 3.17
CA GLU A 168 -8.83 -11.09 2.76
C GLU A 168 -10.01 -12.05 2.60
N ASN A 169 -11.07 -11.87 3.40
CA ASN A 169 -12.30 -12.65 3.33
C ASN A 169 -13.32 -12.11 2.31
N SER A 170 -13.06 -10.97 1.69
CA SER A 170 -13.93 -10.38 0.66
C SER A 170 -13.85 -11.16 -0.66
N PRO A 171 -14.86 -11.04 -1.55
CA PRO A 171 -14.79 -11.64 -2.89
C PRO A 171 -13.56 -11.23 -3.68
N SER A 172 -13.06 -10.01 -3.50
CA SER A 172 -11.80 -9.55 -4.11
C SER A 172 -10.57 -10.24 -3.53
N GLY A 173 -10.57 -10.58 -2.24
CA GLY A 173 -9.48 -11.29 -1.55
C GLY A 173 -9.45 -12.79 -1.82
N MET A 174 -10.57 -13.38 -2.22
CA MET A 174 -10.68 -14.82 -2.50
C MET A 174 -10.15 -15.21 -3.88
N HIS A 175 -9.81 -14.26 -4.74
CA HIS A 175 -9.22 -14.58 -6.03
C HIS A 175 -7.80 -15.11 -5.84
N SER A 176 -7.64 -16.43 -6.01
CA SER A 176 -6.32 -17.05 -6.13
C SER A 176 -5.57 -16.43 -7.31
N PRO A 177 -4.24 -16.22 -7.19
CA PRO A 177 -3.44 -15.84 -8.33
C PRO A 177 -3.65 -16.90 -9.44
N ARG A 178 -4.01 -16.46 -10.65
CA ARG A 178 -3.97 -17.36 -11.80
C ARG A 178 -2.53 -17.88 -11.89
N LYS A 179 -2.35 -19.19 -11.89
CA LYS A 179 -1.12 -19.78 -12.39
C LYS A 179 -1.04 -19.34 -13.85
N ASP A 180 -0.07 -18.51 -14.17
CA ASP A 180 0.27 -18.25 -15.57
C ASP A 180 0.59 -19.61 -16.20
N PRO A 181 -0.02 -19.95 -17.35
CA PRO A 181 0.40 -21.10 -18.10
C PRO A 181 1.82 -20.82 -18.61
N SER A 182 2.75 -21.65 -18.22
CA SER A 182 4.12 -21.73 -18.73
C SER A 182 4.14 -21.87 -20.24
#